data_88d70ea67f3c1f2ad009081ac48eda5f
#
_entry.id   88d70ea67f3c1f2ad009081ac48eda5f
#
_cell.length_a   1.000
_cell.length_b   1.000
_cell.length_c   1.000
_cell.angle_alpha   90.00
_cell.angle_beta   90.00
_cell.angle_gamma   90.00
#
_symmetry.space_group_name_H-M   'P 1'
#
loop_
_entity.id
_entity.type
_entity.pdbx_description
1 polymer ?
#
loop_
_entity_poly.entity_id
_entity_poly.type
_entity_poly.pdbx_seq_one_letter_code
_entity_poly.pdbx_strand_id
1 'polypeptide(L)'
;SSFNGDPLDNPIGTGPYLPGAFEVGVMAELVKNEGHAWWGEGAALDKITYMDFGTDQAAIFAAVDSGEVDMVYESIGDFILLMDDIGWSKSEAVTANTVCIRANQAAEVDGATPYADVRVRKALAMAIDNAVLLELGFNDNGSVAENHHVSPIHPEYAEMPPVEYDPDGAAALMAEAGMADFEHELISIDDTWRKNTSDAAAAQLRDAGIPVRRTILPGATFWNDWAKYPLSATDWAQRPLGVQVLALAYRSGEPWNESAFANEEFDALLSEALSIADADTRRETMAKLQQIMRDEGVVIQPYWRSIYRHYREGVLGAEMHPTFEIHVSKLGLAA
;
A
#
# COMPACT_ATOMS: atom_id res chain seq x y z
N SER A 1 2.24 -9.49 23.90
CA SER A 1 1.31 -8.88 24.87
C SER A 1 0.53 -7.78 24.17
N SER A 2 -0.78 -7.94 24.06
CA SER A 2 -1.64 -6.88 23.56
C SER A 2 -1.81 -5.85 24.67
N PHE A 3 -1.19 -4.68 24.53
CA PHE A 3 -1.52 -3.53 25.36
C PHE A 3 -2.89 -3.01 24.85
N ASN A 4 -3.91 -3.16 25.66
CA ASN A 4 -5.27 -2.69 25.38
C ASN A 4 -5.69 -1.56 26.34
N GLY A 5 -4.73 -0.88 26.98
CA GLY A 5 -4.95 0.17 27.94
C GLY A 5 -4.74 1.57 27.36
N ASP A 6 -5.19 2.56 28.10
CA ASP A 6 -4.87 3.96 27.83
C ASP A 6 -3.34 4.17 28.00
N PRO A 7 -2.64 4.76 27.02
CA PRO A 7 -1.22 5.08 27.15
C PRO A 7 -0.91 6.02 28.33
N LEU A 8 -1.90 6.74 28.84
CA LEU A 8 -1.76 7.61 30.00
C LEU A 8 -1.77 6.85 31.32
N ASP A 9 -2.39 5.68 31.39
CA ASP A 9 -2.44 4.85 32.63
C ASP A 9 -1.06 4.30 32.99
N ASN A 10 -0.18 4.09 32.04
CA ASN A 10 1.16 3.58 32.25
C ASN A 10 2.15 4.19 31.22
N PRO A 11 2.51 5.47 31.37
CA PRO A 11 3.31 6.22 30.39
C PRO A 11 4.80 5.88 30.48
N ILE A 12 5.16 4.60 30.32
CA ILE A 12 6.54 4.14 30.34
C ILE A 12 7.07 4.08 28.90
N GLY A 13 8.09 4.87 28.61
CA GLY A 13 8.77 4.90 27.33
C GLY A 13 10.29 5.03 27.50
N THR A 14 11.03 4.64 26.49
CA THR A 14 12.51 4.75 26.43
C THR A 14 12.97 5.96 25.60
N GLY A 15 12.03 6.70 25.01
CA GLY A 15 12.30 7.87 24.18
C GLY A 15 12.33 9.20 24.94
N PRO A 16 12.60 10.31 24.22
CA PRO A 16 12.72 11.64 24.84
C PRO A 16 11.37 12.29 25.15
N TYR A 17 10.27 11.65 24.80
CA TYR A 17 8.90 12.13 25.04
C TYR A 17 8.07 11.12 25.82
N LEU A 18 7.10 11.63 26.55
CA LEU A 18 6.04 10.87 27.22
C LEU A 18 4.71 11.18 26.54
N PRO A 19 3.71 10.28 26.58
CA PRO A 19 2.36 10.60 26.15
C PRO A 19 1.77 11.71 27.04
N GLY A 20 1.19 12.71 26.40
CA GLY A 20 0.40 13.77 27.02
C GLY A 20 -1.10 13.48 26.92
N ALA A 21 -1.91 14.45 26.50
CA ALA A 21 -3.34 14.23 26.25
C ALA A 21 -3.55 13.24 25.12
N PHE A 22 -4.61 12.42 25.22
CA PHE A 22 -4.96 11.45 24.20
C PHE A 22 -6.47 11.30 24.10
N GLU A 23 -7.02 11.53 22.92
CA GLU A 23 -8.43 11.35 22.61
C GLU A 23 -8.56 10.65 21.25
N VAL A 24 -9.09 9.42 21.25
CA VAL A 24 -9.20 8.57 20.05
C VAL A 24 -10.02 9.25 18.98
N GLY A 25 -9.47 9.35 17.76
CA GLY A 25 -10.13 9.98 16.61
C GLY A 25 -10.17 11.51 16.67
N VAL A 26 -9.43 12.13 17.60
CA VAL A 26 -9.35 13.58 17.76
C VAL A 26 -7.90 14.05 17.83
N MET A 27 -7.13 13.59 18.80
CA MET A 27 -5.77 14.07 18.98
C MET A 27 -4.91 13.18 19.88
N ALA A 28 -3.58 13.33 19.73
CA ALA A 28 -2.60 12.76 20.64
C ALA A 28 -1.45 13.76 20.89
N GLU A 29 -0.97 13.85 22.11
CA GLU A 29 0.17 14.68 22.47
C GLU A 29 1.37 13.85 22.92
N LEU A 30 2.55 14.33 22.56
CA LEU A 30 3.82 13.93 23.13
C LEU A 30 4.41 15.13 23.88
N VAL A 31 4.81 14.94 25.11
CA VAL A 31 5.43 15.98 25.97
C VAL A 31 6.85 15.57 26.29
N LYS A 32 7.78 16.52 26.20
CA LYS A 32 9.19 16.29 26.48
C LYS A 32 9.39 15.72 27.89
N ASN A 33 10.20 14.66 27.98
CA ASN A 33 10.51 14.01 29.25
C ASN A 33 11.74 14.65 29.89
N GLU A 34 11.53 15.68 30.69
CA GLU A 34 12.61 16.38 31.39
C GLU A 34 13.27 15.51 32.48
N GLY A 35 12.62 14.46 32.93
CA GLY A 35 13.11 13.56 33.99
C GLY A 35 13.97 12.40 33.48
N HIS A 36 14.18 12.29 32.16
CA HIS A 36 14.87 11.16 31.56
C HIS A 36 16.09 11.58 30.74
N ALA A 37 17.25 11.07 31.10
CA ALA A 37 18.45 11.18 30.28
C ALA A 37 18.37 10.18 29.11
N TRP A 38 17.75 10.61 28.00
CA TRP A 38 17.70 9.81 26.81
C TRP A 38 19.08 9.68 26.15
N TRP A 39 19.38 8.51 25.62
CA TRP A 39 20.69 8.17 25.06
C TRP A 39 20.97 8.76 23.68
N GLY A 40 19.93 9.27 22.98
CA GLY A 40 20.06 9.91 21.67
C GLY A 40 20.35 11.41 21.77
N GLU A 41 20.37 12.09 20.63
CA GLU A 41 20.42 13.56 20.59
C GLU A 41 19.16 14.15 21.19
N GLY A 42 19.27 15.25 21.93
CA GLY A 42 18.16 15.82 22.69
C GLY A 42 16.98 16.25 21.79
N ALA A 43 15.77 16.07 22.29
CA ALA A 43 14.56 16.57 21.66
C ALA A 43 14.49 18.11 21.73
N ALA A 44 14.23 18.76 20.61
CA ALA A 44 14.21 20.22 20.51
C ALA A 44 12.86 20.84 20.93
N LEU A 45 11.75 20.11 20.67
CA LEU A 45 10.40 20.58 20.94
C LEU A 45 9.95 20.21 22.35
N ASP A 46 9.23 21.10 23.03
CA ASP A 46 8.64 20.82 24.33
C ASP A 46 7.39 19.94 24.22
N LYS A 47 6.64 20.10 23.11
CA LYS A 47 5.41 19.33 22.85
C LYS A 47 5.22 19.11 21.34
N ILE A 48 4.66 17.96 20.99
CA ILE A 48 4.19 17.62 19.64
C ILE A 48 2.74 17.18 19.75
N THR A 49 1.87 17.78 18.95
CA THR A 49 0.45 17.43 18.91
C THR A 49 0.11 16.83 17.56
N TYR A 50 -0.46 15.63 17.57
CA TYR A 50 -1.06 15.00 16.41
C TYR A 50 -2.55 15.30 16.41
N MET A 51 -3.08 15.81 15.30
CA MET A 51 -4.50 16.09 15.11
C MET A 51 -5.07 15.13 14.07
N ASP A 52 -6.19 14.50 14.37
CA ASP A 52 -6.87 13.57 13.47
C ASP A 52 -8.02 14.27 12.75
N PHE A 53 -7.87 14.48 11.45
CA PHE A 53 -8.91 15.02 10.58
C PHE A 53 -9.61 13.91 9.76
N GLY A 54 -9.36 12.65 10.08
CA GLY A 54 -9.82 11.51 9.30
C GLY A 54 -9.27 11.53 7.87
N THR A 55 -10.15 11.31 6.89
CA THR A 55 -9.83 11.32 5.45
C THR A 55 -10.26 12.61 4.75
N ASP A 56 -10.72 13.61 5.48
CA ASP A 56 -11.21 14.87 4.93
C ASP A 56 -10.05 15.82 4.56
N GLN A 57 -9.65 15.80 3.31
CA GLN A 57 -8.57 16.65 2.78
C GLN A 57 -8.91 18.15 2.85
N ALA A 58 -10.19 18.54 2.79
CA ALA A 58 -10.59 19.93 2.90
C ALA A 58 -10.39 20.44 4.34
N ALA A 59 -10.68 19.62 5.33
CA ALA A 59 -10.42 19.96 6.74
C ALA A 59 -8.91 20.07 7.01
N ILE A 60 -8.10 19.15 6.47
CA ILE A 60 -6.63 19.21 6.58
C ILE A 60 -6.11 20.50 5.92
N PHE A 61 -6.58 20.83 4.71
CA PHE A 61 -6.16 22.06 4.01
C PHE A 61 -6.54 23.32 4.80
N ALA A 62 -7.74 23.37 5.39
CA ALA A 62 -8.16 24.49 6.22
C ALA A 62 -7.27 24.69 7.45
N ALA A 63 -6.86 23.60 8.11
CA ALA A 63 -5.93 23.64 9.23
C ALA A 63 -4.51 24.10 8.81
N VAL A 64 -4.07 23.72 7.63
CA VAL A 64 -2.81 24.18 7.03
C VAL A 64 -2.88 25.69 6.73
N ASP A 65 -3.91 26.15 6.03
CA ASP A 65 -4.10 27.54 5.63
C ASP A 65 -4.26 28.49 6.83
N SER A 66 -4.94 28.03 7.88
CA SER A 66 -5.09 28.79 9.14
C SER A 66 -3.82 28.80 10.01
N GLY A 67 -2.81 27.97 9.69
CA GLY A 67 -1.60 27.82 10.50
C GLY A 67 -1.81 27.03 11.79
N GLU A 68 -2.86 26.22 11.86
CA GLU A 68 -3.16 25.34 13.01
C GLU A 68 -2.20 24.15 13.08
N VAL A 69 -1.68 23.69 11.91
CA VAL A 69 -0.71 22.61 11.80
C VAL A 69 0.58 23.07 11.13
N ASP A 70 1.69 22.43 11.44
CA ASP A 70 3.03 22.72 10.92
C ASP A 70 3.51 21.70 9.90
N MET A 71 2.89 20.52 9.87
CA MET A 71 3.28 19.39 9.03
C MET A 71 2.06 18.50 8.79
N VAL A 72 1.92 17.98 7.58
CA VAL A 72 0.95 16.92 7.27
C VAL A 72 1.60 15.55 7.33
N TYR A 73 0.83 14.53 7.65
CA TYR A 73 1.33 13.15 7.73
C TYR A 73 1.71 12.61 6.34
N GLU A 74 0.82 12.71 5.39
CA GLU A 74 1.00 12.36 3.97
C GLU A 74 0.14 13.27 3.10
N SER A 75 0.70 13.71 1.98
CA SER A 75 -0.04 14.42 0.93
C SER A 75 -0.28 13.48 -0.24
N ILE A 76 -1.53 13.38 -0.73
CA ILE A 76 -1.95 12.41 -1.73
C ILE A 76 -2.80 13.08 -2.82
N GLY A 77 -2.62 12.65 -4.07
CA GLY A 77 -3.43 13.10 -5.20
C GLY A 77 -3.39 14.62 -5.39
N ASP A 78 -4.53 15.22 -5.62
CA ASP A 78 -4.64 16.66 -5.87
C ASP A 78 -4.20 17.53 -4.68
N PHE A 79 -4.22 16.96 -3.47
CA PHE A 79 -3.74 17.65 -2.28
C PHE A 79 -2.25 17.99 -2.37
N ILE A 80 -1.43 17.20 -3.11
CA ILE A 80 -0.03 17.51 -3.37
C ILE A 80 0.09 18.86 -4.09
N LEU A 81 -0.72 19.08 -5.14
CA LEU A 81 -0.71 20.31 -5.91
C LEU A 81 -1.15 21.53 -5.08
N LEU A 82 -2.20 21.35 -4.26
CA LEU A 82 -2.67 22.39 -3.34
C LEU A 82 -1.59 22.79 -2.33
N MET A 83 -0.85 21.82 -1.81
CA MET A 83 0.24 22.08 -0.86
C MET A 83 1.47 22.72 -1.53
N ASP A 84 1.77 22.34 -2.78
CA ASP A 84 2.80 22.98 -3.59
C ASP A 84 2.46 24.47 -3.83
N ASP A 85 1.20 24.79 -4.14
CA ASP A 85 0.72 26.15 -4.41
C ASP A 85 0.84 27.09 -3.21
N ILE A 86 0.66 26.59 -1.97
CA ILE A 86 0.86 27.41 -0.76
C ILE A 86 2.32 27.56 -0.37
N GLY A 87 3.25 26.92 -1.10
CA GLY A 87 4.69 27.09 -0.93
C GLY A 87 5.30 26.39 0.28
N TRP A 88 4.65 25.35 0.81
CA TRP A 88 5.24 24.51 1.85
C TRP A 88 6.40 23.67 1.29
N SER A 89 7.37 23.37 2.14
CA SER A 89 8.44 22.43 1.79
C SER A 89 7.87 21.05 1.53
N LYS A 90 8.30 20.40 0.41
CA LYS A 90 7.88 19.06 0.03
C LYS A 90 9.04 18.10 0.18
N SER A 91 8.79 16.96 0.83
CA SER A 91 9.70 15.81 0.87
C SER A 91 9.04 14.61 0.21
N GLU A 92 9.77 13.99 -0.71
CA GLU A 92 9.38 12.75 -1.39
C GLU A 92 10.22 11.58 -0.90
N ALA A 93 9.60 10.42 -0.76
CA ALA A 93 10.28 9.14 -0.61
C ALA A 93 9.81 8.17 -1.69
N VAL A 94 10.74 7.65 -2.49
CA VAL A 94 10.50 6.53 -3.40
C VAL A 94 10.38 5.26 -2.56
N THR A 95 9.31 4.48 -2.77
CA THR A 95 9.00 3.35 -1.91
C THR A 95 8.59 2.10 -2.68
N ALA A 96 8.51 0.98 -1.95
CA ALA A 96 7.82 -0.23 -2.38
C ALA A 96 6.40 -0.33 -1.80
N ASN A 97 5.78 0.80 -1.45
CA ASN A 97 4.34 0.83 -1.17
C ASN A 97 3.56 0.68 -2.47
N THR A 98 2.48 -0.08 -2.47
CA THR A 98 1.74 -0.41 -3.68
C THR A 98 0.26 -0.66 -3.41
N VAL A 99 -0.54 -0.66 -4.47
CA VAL A 99 -1.88 -1.23 -4.48
C VAL A 99 -1.84 -2.60 -5.14
N CYS A 100 -2.63 -3.52 -4.61
CA CYS A 100 -2.79 -4.86 -5.15
C CYS A 100 -4.26 -5.13 -5.42
N ILE A 101 -4.61 -5.45 -6.66
CA ILE A 101 -5.91 -5.98 -7.02
C ILE A 101 -5.77 -7.50 -7.10
N ARG A 102 -6.53 -8.23 -6.30
CA ARG A 102 -6.38 -9.68 -6.16
C ARG A 102 -7.68 -10.40 -6.26
N ALA A 103 -7.62 -11.50 -7.03
CA ALA A 103 -8.67 -12.50 -7.08
C ALA A 103 -8.39 -13.60 -6.04
N ASN A 104 -9.30 -13.83 -5.11
CA ASN A 104 -9.21 -14.89 -4.11
C ASN A 104 -9.57 -16.22 -4.76
N GLN A 105 -8.57 -17.10 -4.89
CA GLN A 105 -8.67 -18.37 -5.63
C GLN A 105 -9.61 -19.38 -4.97
N ALA A 106 -9.89 -19.22 -3.67
CA ALA A 106 -10.80 -20.09 -2.91
C ALA A 106 -12.21 -19.51 -2.74
N ALA A 107 -12.45 -18.28 -3.23
CA ALA A 107 -13.73 -17.63 -3.04
C ALA A 107 -14.85 -18.29 -3.86
N GLU A 108 -15.98 -18.53 -3.21
CA GLU A 108 -17.22 -18.92 -3.88
C GLU A 108 -18.06 -17.69 -4.22
N VAL A 109 -18.53 -17.63 -5.47
CA VAL A 109 -19.45 -16.60 -5.96
C VAL A 109 -20.58 -17.34 -6.69
N ASP A 110 -21.80 -17.22 -6.21
CA ASP A 110 -23.01 -17.88 -6.77
C ASP A 110 -22.85 -19.40 -6.99
N GLY A 111 -22.12 -20.06 -6.09
CA GLY A 111 -21.89 -21.53 -6.12
C GLY A 111 -20.79 -21.98 -7.08
N ALA A 112 -20.02 -21.06 -7.64
CA ALA A 112 -18.83 -21.33 -8.46
C ALA A 112 -17.57 -20.77 -7.79
N THR A 113 -16.40 -21.24 -8.20
CA THR A 113 -15.08 -20.72 -7.78
C THR A 113 -14.38 -20.08 -8.98
N PRO A 114 -14.83 -18.89 -9.44
CA PRO A 114 -14.39 -18.32 -10.73
C PRO A 114 -12.89 -18.05 -10.76
N TYR A 115 -12.30 -17.72 -9.63
CA TYR A 115 -10.89 -17.35 -9.52
C TYR A 115 -9.96 -18.54 -9.24
N ALA A 116 -10.46 -19.77 -9.11
CA ALA A 116 -9.65 -20.97 -9.06
C ALA A 116 -8.97 -21.24 -10.42
N ASP A 117 -9.63 -20.86 -11.53
CA ASP A 117 -9.09 -21.01 -12.87
C ASP A 117 -8.03 -19.96 -13.16
N VAL A 118 -6.80 -20.40 -13.44
CA VAL A 118 -5.68 -19.53 -13.77
C VAL A 118 -5.94 -18.67 -15.02
N ARG A 119 -6.73 -19.16 -15.97
CA ARG A 119 -7.09 -18.41 -17.19
C ARG A 119 -7.89 -17.17 -16.86
N VAL A 120 -8.81 -17.25 -15.89
CA VAL A 120 -9.60 -16.08 -15.43
C VAL A 120 -8.68 -15.04 -14.81
N ARG A 121 -7.77 -15.45 -13.93
CA ARG A 121 -6.85 -14.53 -13.26
C ARG A 121 -5.89 -13.86 -14.26
N LYS A 122 -5.36 -14.64 -15.21
CA LYS A 122 -4.50 -14.11 -16.29
C LYS A 122 -5.26 -13.16 -17.20
N ALA A 123 -6.49 -13.48 -17.58
CA ALA A 123 -7.33 -12.61 -18.39
C ALA A 123 -7.56 -11.25 -17.69
N LEU A 124 -7.87 -11.26 -16.39
CA LEU A 124 -8.00 -10.02 -15.64
C LEU A 124 -6.71 -9.19 -15.65
N ALA A 125 -5.53 -9.83 -15.54
CA ALA A 125 -4.25 -9.14 -15.56
C ALA A 125 -3.88 -8.61 -16.95
N MET A 126 -4.10 -9.39 -18.03
CA MET A 126 -3.79 -9.01 -19.41
C MET A 126 -4.66 -7.86 -19.93
N ALA A 127 -5.86 -7.69 -19.39
CA ALA A 127 -6.78 -6.61 -19.77
C ALA A 127 -6.42 -5.24 -19.14
N ILE A 128 -5.38 -5.16 -18.34
CA ILE A 128 -5.02 -3.96 -17.58
C ILE A 128 -3.63 -3.46 -18.00
N ASP A 129 -3.60 -2.19 -18.45
CA ASP A 129 -2.37 -1.43 -18.63
C ASP A 129 -2.02 -0.76 -17.29
N ASN A 130 -0.93 -1.21 -16.68
CA ASN A 130 -0.46 -0.72 -15.40
C ASN A 130 -0.05 0.77 -15.43
N ALA A 131 0.42 1.28 -16.58
CA ALA A 131 0.78 2.69 -16.71
C ALA A 131 -0.46 3.59 -16.65
N VAL A 132 -1.55 3.19 -17.27
CA VAL A 132 -2.84 3.91 -17.20
C VAL A 132 -3.38 3.91 -15.77
N LEU A 133 -3.17 2.83 -15.02
CA LEU A 133 -3.57 2.80 -13.61
C LEU A 133 -2.70 3.72 -12.73
N LEU A 134 -1.42 3.89 -13.04
CA LEU A 134 -0.57 4.85 -12.35
C LEU A 134 -1.03 6.29 -12.64
N GLU A 135 -1.29 6.61 -13.93
CA GLU A 135 -1.77 7.93 -14.34
C GLU A 135 -3.11 8.29 -13.68
N LEU A 136 -4.14 7.47 -13.92
CA LEU A 136 -5.51 7.77 -13.48
C LEU A 136 -5.76 7.51 -11.99
N GLY A 137 -5.04 6.57 -11.41
CA GLY A 137 -5.18 6.17 -10.01
C GLY A 137 -4.32 6.99 -9.06
N PHE A 138 -3.14 7.41 -9.50
CA PHE A 138 -2.15 8.03 -8.63
C PHE A 138 -1.41 9.24 -9.24
N ASN A 139 -1.94 9.84 -10.33
CA ASN A 139 -1.43 11.05 -10.97
C ASN A 139 0.08 10.96 -11.32
N ASP A 140 0.55 9.82 -11.80
CA ASP A 140 1.96 9.53 -12.11
C ASP A 140 2.95 9.70 -10.93
N ASN A 141 2.45 9.75 -9.68
CA ASN A 141 3.29 9.91 -8.49
C ASN A 141 3.95 8.58 -8.06
N GLY A 142 4.70 7.94 -8.95
CA GLY A 142 5.33 6.66 -8.68
C GLY A 142 6.01 6.05 -9.89
N SER A 143 6.14 4.73 -9.91
CA SER A 143 6.67 3.98 -11.04
C SER A 143 5.79 2.78 -11.37
N VAL A 144 5.69 2.44 -12.65
CA VAL A 144 4.94 1.27 -13.12
C VAL A 144 5.55 0.00 -12.51
N ALA A 145 4.70 -0.93 -12.10
CA ALA A 145 5.09 -2.20 -11.53
C ALA A 145 4.72 -3.39 -12.44
N GLU A 146 5.08 -4.61 -12.02
CA GLU A 146 5.21 -5.76 -12.92
C GLU A 146 4.39 -6.98 -12.47
N ASN A 147 3.37 -6.78 -11.64
CA ASN A 147 2.43 -7.83 -11.19
C ASN A 147 3.09 -9.01 -10.43
N HIS A 148 4.17 -8.75 -9.68
CA HIS A 148 4.84 -9.78 -8.88
C HIS A 148 5.25 -9.34 -7.46
N HIS A 149 4.92 -8.11 -7.07
CA HIS A 149 5.09 -7.54 -5.73
C HIS A 149 6.54 -7.52 -5.21
N VAL A 150 7.53 -7.51 -6.10
CA VAL A 150 8.95 -7.30 -5.77
C VAL A 150 9.43 -6.04 -6.48
N SER A 151 9.76 -5.00 -5.70
CA SER A 151 10.09 -3.67 -6.23
C SER A 151 11.55 -3.59 -6.71
N PRO A 152 11.84 -2.79 -7.73
CA PRO A 152 13.21 -2.48 -8.16
C PRO A 152 14.12 -1.91 -7.06
N ILE A 153 13.55 -1.36 -5.98
CA ILE A 153 14.34 -0.91 -4.83
C ILE A 153 14.72 -2.02 -3.86
N HIS A 154 14.15 -3.23 -3.99
CA HIS A 154 14.58 -4.36 -3.18
C HIS A 154 15.93 -4.89 -3.69
N PRO A 155 16.89 -5.18 -2.80
CA PRO A 155 18.24 -5.59 -3.22
C PRO A 155 18.27 -6.88 -4.03
N GLU A 156 17.30 -7.78 -3.83
CA GLU A 156 17.16 -9.05 -4.56
C GLU A 156 16.17 -9.01 -5.74
N TYR A 157 15.76 -7.82 -6.18
CA TYR A 157 14.91 -7.68 -7.37
C TYR A 157 15.57 -8.29 -8.61
N ALA A 158 14.81 -9.07 -9.35
CA ALA A 158 15.19 -9.58 -10.66
C ALA A 158 14.41 -8.85 -11.75
N GLU A 159 15.13 -8.28 -12.70
CA GLU A 159 14.50 -7.65 -13.87
C GLU A 159 13.73 -8.69 -14.69
N MET A 160 12.49 -8.33 -15.04
CA MET A 160 11.56 -9.18 -15.79
C MET A 160 11.17 -8.50 -17.10
N PRO A 161 10.76 -9.26 -18.13
CA PRO A 161 10.12 -8.68 -19.31
C PRO A 161 8.89 -7.84 -18.90
N PRO A 162 8.52 -6.80 -19.67
CA PRO A 162 7.32 -6.02 -19.41
C PRO A 162 6.06 -6.89 -19.22
N VAL A 163 5.09 -6.38 -18.46
CA VAL A 163 3.78 -7.02 -18.35
C VAL A 163 3.08 -6.95 -19.70
N GLU A 164 2.48 -8.06 -20.10
CA GLU A 164 1.70 -8.14 -21.32
C GLU A 164 0.37 -7.40 -21.15
N TYR A 165 0.09 -6.44 -22.02
CA TYR A 165 -1.22 -5.80 -22.15
C TYR A 165 -1.85 -6.24 -23.47
N ASP A 166 -2.85 -7.11 -23.41
CA ASP A 166 -3.57 -7.67 -24.55
C ASP A 166 -5.06 -7.85 -24.20
N PRO A 167 -5.87 -6.79 -24.33
CA PRO A 167 -7.29 -6.85 -24.01
C PRO A 167 -8.09 -7.81 -24.89
N ASP A 168 -7.70 -7.99 -26.15
CA ASP A 168 -8.36 -8.93 -27.06
C ASP A 168 -8.06 -10.38 -26.65
N GLY A 169 -6.79 -10.68 -26.35
CA GLY A 169 -6.37 -11.96 -25.80
C GLY A 169 -7.01 -12.25 -24.44
N ALA A 170 -7.17 -11.24 -23.60
CA ALA A 170 -7.86 -11.34 -22.31
C ALA A 170 -9.32 -11.77 -22.48
N ALA A 171 -10.06 -11.14 -23.40
CA ALA A 171 -11.44 -11.50 -23.72
C ALA A 171 -11.55 -12.94 -24.27
N ALA A 172 -10.64 -13.33 -25.14
CA ALA A 172 -10.59 -14.69 -25.68
C ALA A 172 -10.32 -15.73 -24.56
N LEU A 173 -9.35 -15.45 -23.69
CA LEU A 173 -8.99 -16.34 -22.58
C LEU A 173 -10.15 -16.46 -21.57
N MET A 174 -10.87 -15.37 -21.29
CA MET A 174 -12.06 -15.36 -20.45
C MET A 174 -13.17 -16.22 -21.05
N ALA A 175 -13.37 -16.15 -22.38
CA ALA A 175 -14.33 -17.00 -23.10
C ALA A 175 -13.92 -18.48 -23.08
N GLU A 176 -12.64 -18.80 -23.26
CA GLU A 176 -12.13 -20.17 -23.13
C GLU A 176 -12.32 -20.76 -21.73
N ALA A 177 -12.28 -19.91 -20.70
CA ALA A 177 -12.60 -20.31 -19.34
C ALA A 177 -14.11 -20.47 -19.09
N GLY A 178 -14.96 -20.12 -20.05
CA GLY A 178 -16.42 -20.15 -19.91
C GLY A 178 -16.99 -19.04 -19.05
N MET A 179 -16.25 -17.93 -18.89
CA MET A 179 -16.56 -16.82 -17.98
C MET A 179 -16.82 -15.49 -18.71
N ALA A 180 -17.05 -15.51 -20.02
CA ALA A 180 -17.27 -14.30 -20.81
C ALA A 180 -18.42 -13.42 -20.31
N ASP A 181 -19.49 -14.03 -19.80
CA ASP A 181 -20.68 -13.34 -19.30
C ASP A 181 -20.70 -13.20 -17.75
N PHE A 182 -19.66 -13.67 -17.08
CA PHE A 182 -19.58 -13.59 -15.62
C PHE A 182 -19.28 -12.16 -15.16
N GLU A 183 -20.17 -11.57 -14.34
CA GLU A 183 -19.96 -10.24 -13.79
C GLU A 183 -19.03 -10.30 -12.57
N HIS A 184 -17.82 -9.78 -12.72
CA HIS A 184 -16.85 -9.65 -11.65
C HIS A 184 -17.20 -8.46 -10.74
N GLU A 185 -17.21 -8.66 -9.42
CA GLU A 185 -17.38 -7.57 -8.47
C GLU A 185 -16.03 -7.11 -7.92
N LEU A 186 -15.53 -5.95 -8.38
CA LEU A 186 -14.30 -5.35 -7.84
C LEU A 186 -14.62 -4.45 -6.65
N ILE A 187 -14.18 -4.86 -5.47
CA ILE A 187 -14.42 -4.20 -4.19
C ILE A 187 -13.17 -3.36 -3.81
N SER A 188 -13.40 -2.12 -3.37
CA SER A 188 -12.33 -1.27 -2.83
C SER A 188 -12.83 -0.44 -1.66
N ILE A 189 -11.87 0.11 -0.91
CA ILE A 189 -12.11 1.10 0.14
C ILE A 189 -12.52 2.44 -0.50
N ASP A 190 -13.32 3.22 0.24
CA ASP A 190 -13.71 4.58 -0.12
C ASP A 190 -12.61 5.57 0.31
N ASP A 191 -11.57 5.65 -0.50
CA ASP A 191 -10.55 6.69 -0.43
C ASP A 191 -10.16 7.14 -1.84
N THR A 192 -9.40 8.22 -1.93
CA THR A 192 -9.14 8.86 -3.22
C THR A 192 -8.39 7.94 -4.18
N TRP A 193 -7.21 7.47 -3.81
CA TRP A 193 -6.29 6.81 -4.76
C TRP A 193 -6.63 5.32 -5.00
N ARG A 194 -7.04 4.55 -3.96
CA ARG A 194 -7.45 3.15 -4.14
C ARG A 194 -8.74 3.04 -4.94
N LYS A 195 -9.69 3.97 -4.67
CA LYS A 195 -10.92 4.08 -5.43
C LYS A 195 -10.63 4.42 -6.89
N ASN A 196 -9.85 5.47 -7.17
CA ASN A 196 -9.52 5.90 -8.53
C ASN A 196 -8.80 4.79 -9.32
N THR A 197 -7.81 4.14 -8.72
CA THR A 197 -7.12 2.99 -9.32
C THR A 197 -8.08 1.85 -9.66
N SER A 198 -9.00 1.54 -8.74
CA SER A 198 -9.98 0.47 -8.97
C SER A 198 -11.04 0.85 -10.01
N ASP A 199 -11.40 2.13 -10.09
CA ASP A 199 -12.32 2.64 -11.12
C ASP A 199 -11.67 2.58 -12.51
N ALA A 200 -10.38 2.95 -12.62
CA ALA A 200 -9.61 2.81 -13.86
C ALA A 200 -9.44 1.34 -14.28
N ALA A 201 -9.13 0.45 -13.33
CA ALA A 201 -9.06 -0.99 -13.60
C ALA A 201 -10.39 -1.56 -14.10
N ALA A 202 -11.50 -1.21 -13.45
CA ALA A 202 -12.83 -1.65 -13.86
C ALA A 202 -13.23 -1.08 -15.25
N ALA A 203 -12.79 0.12 -15.60
CA ALA A 203 -13.02 0.70 -16.92
C ALA A 203 -12.28 -0.12 -18.00
N GLN A 204 -10.97 -0.38 -17.82
CA GLN A 204 -10.20 -1.17 -18.77
C GLN A 204 -10.75 -2.59 -18.95
N LEU A 205 -11.15 -3.25 -17.85
CA LEU A 205 -11.78 -4.58 -17.92
C LEU A 205 -13.06 -4.56 -18.76
N ARG A 206 -13.93 -3.53 -18.57
CA ARG A 206 -15.14 -3.38 -19.37
C ARG A 206 -14.83 -3.08 -20.85
N ASP A 207 -13.82 -2.25 -21.11
CA ASP A 207 -13.39 -1.93 -22.47
C ASP A 207 -12.84 -3.16 -23.18
N ALA A 208 -12.22 -4.10 -22.45
CA ALA A 208 -11.84 -5.42 -22.94
C ALA A 208 -13.02 -6.41 -23.07
N GLY A 209 -14.26 -5.99 -22.79
CA GLY A 209 -15.44 -6.85 -22.88
C GLY A 209 -15.65 -7.77 -21.67
N ILE A 210 -14.93 -7.58 -20.58
CA ILE A 210 -15.07 -8.35 -19.32
C ILE A 210 -16.05 -7.61 -18.40
N PRO A 211 -17.22 -8.19 -18.06
CA PRO A 211 -18.21 -7.52 -17.22
C PRO A 211 -17.69 -7.29 -15.80
N VAL A 212 -17.72 -6.04 -15.33
CA VAL A 212 -17.28 -5.68 -13.97
C VAL A 212 -18.23 -4.72 -13.30
N ARG A 213 -18.65 -5.05 -12.09
CA ARG A 213 -19.35 -4.18 -11.16
C ARG A 213 -18.40 -3.64 -10.10
N ARG A 214 -18.52 -2.36 -9.76
CA ARG A 214 -17.75 -1.73 -8.68
C ARG A 214 -18.56 -1.68 -7.39
N THR A 215 -17.90 -2.04 -6.28
CA THR A 215 -18.42 -1.87 -4.93
C THR A 215 -17.39 -1.11 -4.10
N ILE A 216 -17.83 -0.01 -3.50
CA ILE A 216 -16.98 0.87 -2.71
C ILE A 216 -17.47 0.80 -1.27
N LEU A 217 -16.58 0.47 -0.34
CA LEU A 217 -16.91 0.28 1.06
C LEU A 217 -16.18 1.31 1.95
N PRO A 218 -16.85 1.84 2.99
CA PRO A 218 -16.17 2.61 4.01
C PRO A 218 -15.03 1.81 4.66
N GLY A 219 -13.93 2.48 5.02
CA GLY A 219 -12.76 1.83 5.59
C GLY A 219 -13.06 0.95 6.80
N ALA A 220 -13.93 1.44 7.71
CA ALA A 220 -14.36 0.68 8.88
C ALA A 220 -15.05 -0.65 8.55
N THR A 221 -15.70 -0.75 7.38
CA THR A 221 -16.33 -1.99 6.91
C THR A 221 -15.34 -2.85 6.14
N PHE A 222 -14.60 -2.24 5.22
CA PHE A 222 -13.68 -2.95 4.32
C PHE A 222 -12.65 -3.79 5.08
N TRP A 223 -12.00 -3.21 6.08
CA TRP A 223 -10.92 -3.88 6.81
C TRP A 223 -11.37 -5.05 7.70
N ASN A 224 -12.66 -5.21 7.98
CA ASN A 224 -13.15 -6.35 8.75
C ASN A 224 -13.03 -7.67 7.98
N ASP A 225 -13.19 -7.64 6.66
CA ASP A 225 -13.21 -8.83 5.80
C ASP A 225 -12.24 -8.74 4.60
N TRP A 226 -11.26 -7.84 4.66
CA TRP A 226 -10.33 -7.52 3.56
C TRP A 226 -9.66 -8.75 2.92
N ALA A 227 -9.36 -9.79 3.70
CA ALA A 227 -8.73 -11.02 3.21
C ALA A 227 -9.74 -12.06 2.65
N LYS A 228 -11.05 -11.73 2.62
CA LYS A 228 -12.10 -12.68 2.22
C LYS A 228 -12.83 -12.29 0.94
N TYR A 229 -12.70 -11.04 0.50
CA TYR A 229 -13.39 -10.60 -0.71
C TYR A 229 -12.96 -11.39 -1.94
N PRO A 230 -13.91 -11.78 -2.82
CA PRO A 230 -13.59 -12.54 -4.03
C PRO A 230 -12.62 -11.84 -4.99
N LEU A 231 -12.84 -10.53 -5.22
CA LEU A 231 -11.95 -9.68 -6.01
C LEU A 231 -11.93 -8.30 -5.37
N SER A 232 -10.78 -7.88 -4.88
CA SER A 232 -10.65 -6.61 -4.16
C SER A 232 -9.31 -5.93 -4.37
N ALA A 233 -9.28 -4.63 -4.10
CA ALA A 233 -8.07 -3.82 -4.09
C ALA A 233 -7.69 -3.45 -2.66
N THR A 234 -6.48 -3.80 -2.25
CA THR A 234 -5.87 -3.42 -0.97
C THR A 234 -4.54 -2.74 -1.21
N ASP A 235 -3.98 -2.13 -0.19
CA ASP A 235 -2.63 -1.58 -0.24
C ASP A 235 -1.67 -2.37 0.65
N TRP A 236 -0.42 -2.35 0.25
CA TRP A 236 0.68 -2.95 1.00
C TRP A 236 1.78 -1.94 1.26
N ALA A 237 2.10 -1.78 2.52
CA ALA A 237 3.23 -0.97 2.93
C ALA A 237 4.55 -1.69 2.62
N GLN A 238 5.57 -0.91 2.29
CA GLN A 238 6.92 -1.38 2.00
C GLN A 238 7.46 -2.35 3.06
N ARG A 239 8.24 -3.32 2.59
CA ARG A 239 9.16 -4.12 3.40
C ARG A 239 10.57 -3.90 2.89
N PRO A 240 11.61 -4.04 3.73
CA PRO A 240 13.01 -3.89 3.30
C PRO A 240 13.44 -4.87 2.23
N LEU A 241 12.83 -6.06 2.18
CA LEU A 241 13.15 -7.14 1.25
C LEU A 241 11.90 -7.65 0.55
N GLY A 242 11.99 -7.92 -0.75
CA GLY A 242 10.92 -8.52 -1.53
C GLY A 242 10.53 -9.92 -1.04
N VAL A 243 11.51 -10.73 -0.61
CA VAL A 243 11.25 -12.04 -0.04
C VAL A 243 10.37 -11.98 1.23
N GLN A 244 10.44 -10.90 2.00
CA GLN A 244 9.56 -10.69 3.17
C GLN A 244 8.12 -10.44 2.76
N VAL A 245 7.92 -9.65 1.69
CA VAL A 245 6.58 -9.42 1.14
C VAL A 245 5.98 -10.73 0.65
N LEU A 246 6.74 -11.49 -0.14
CA LEU A 246 6.28 -12.79 -0.66
C LEU A 246 5.91 -13.77 0.46
N ALA A 247 6.70 -13.80 1.53
CA ALA A 247 6.43 -14.67 2.69
C ALA A 247 5.16 -14.28 3.45
N LEU A 248 4.86 -12.99 3.56
CA LEU A 248 3.69 -12.50 4.29
C LEU A 248 2.40 -12.61 3.48
N ALA A 249 2.47 -12.27 2.18
CA ALA A 249 1.30 -12.06 1.34
C ALA A 249 0.91 -13.27 0.49
N TYR A 250 1.84 -14.20 0.20
CA TYR A 250 1.63 -15.22 -0.83
C TYR A 250 2.03 -16.64 -0.45
N ARG A 251 2.72 -16.86 0.67
CA ARG A 251 2.94 -18.23 1.17
C ARG A 251 1.61 -18.91 1.46
N SER A 252 1.50 -20.18 1.10
CA SER A 252 0.27 -20.97 1.32
C SER A 252 -0.15 -20.95 2.79
N GLY A 253 -1.41 -20.63 3.03
CA GLY A 253 -2.02 -20.64 4.36
C GLY A 253 -1.67 -19.48 5.29
N GLU A 254 -0.87 -18.51 4.86
CA GLU A 254 -0.59 -17.33 5.67
C GLU A 254 -1.85 -16.46 5.86
N PRO A 255 -2.06 -15.88 7.05
CA PRO A 255 -3.26 -15.10 7.36
C PRO A 255 -3.46 -13.88 6.47
N TRP A 256 -2.39 -13.33 5.89
CA TRP A 256 -2.42 -12.16 5.01
C TRP A 256 -2.37 -12.53 3.52
N ASN A 257 -2.48 -13.82 3.21
CA ASN A 257 -2.59 -14.27 1.83
C ASN A 257 -4.04 -14.10 1.32
N GLU A 258 -4.36 -12.88 0.92
CA GLU A 258 -5.68 -12.47 0.46
C GLU A 258 -6.12 -13.14 -0.85
N SER A 259 -5.15 -13.60 -1.65
CA SER A 259 -5.40 -14.32 -2.91
C SER A 259 -5.76 -15.79 -2.71
N ALA A 260 -5.62 -16.31 -1.48
CA ALA A 260 -5.68 -17.76 -1.19
C ALA A 260 -4.77 -18.58 -2.13
N PHE A 261 -3.71 -17.96 -2.65
CA PHE A 261 -2.73 -18.61 -3.51
C PHE A 261 -2.04 -19.75 -2.76
N ALA A 262 -1.95 -20.90 -3.41
CA ALA A 262 -1.28 -22.08 -2.86
C ALA A 262 -0.53 -22.80 -4.00
N ASN A 263 0.79 -22.84 -3.89
CA ASN A 263 1.66 -23.45 -4.89
C ASN A 263 2.88 -24.05 -4.19
N GLU A 264 3.04 -25.38 -4.27
CA GLU A 264 4.11 -26.09 -3.57
C GLU A 264 5.51 -25.70 -4.07
N GLU A 265 5.67 -25.44 -5.38
CA GLU A 265 6.93 -24.98 -5.94
C GLU A 265 7.30 -23.59 -5.45
N PHE A 266 6.32 -22.67 -5.42
CA PHE A 266 6.51 -21.32 -4.85
C PHE A 266 6.93 -21.40 -3.39
N ASP A 267 6.26 -22.19 -2.56
CA ASP A 267 6.57 -22.31 -1.13
C ASP A 267 7.96 -22.89 -0.89
N ALA A 268 8.37 -23.86 -1.71
CA ALA A 268 9.71 -24.45 -1.65
C ALA A 268 10.80 -23.42 -2.03
N LEU A 269 10.63 -22.73 -3.15
CA LEU A 269 11.54 -21.67 -3.60
C LEU A 269 11.58 -20.50 -2.60
N LEU A 270 10.44 -20.11 -2.02
CA LEU A 270 10.38 -19.06 -1.01
C LEU A 270 11.16 -19.46 0.25
N SER A 271 11.05 -20.71 0.68
CA SER A 271 11.82 -21.24 1.82
C SER A 271 13.31 -21.26 1.53
N GLU A 272 13.71 -21.60 0.31
CA GLU A 272 15.10 -21.51 -0.17
C GLU A 272 15.58 -20.05 -0.14
N ALA A 273 14.83 -19.12 -0.76
CA ALA A 273 15.19 -17.70 -0.80
C ALA A 273 15.37 -17.08 0.59
N LEU A 274 14.52 -17.44 1.55
CA LEU A 274 14.62 -16.97 2.93
C LEU A 274 15.89 -17.50 3.64
N SER A 275 16.47 -18.60 3.19
CA SER A 275 17.70 -19.15 3.76
C SER A 275 18.97 -18.49 3.22
N ILE A 276 18.89 -17.76 2.12
CA ILE A 276 20.01 -17.11 1.44
C ILE A 276 20.18 -15.70 2.01
N ALA A 277 21.30 -15.42 2.66
CA ALA A 277 21.57 -14.10 3.25
C ALA A 277 22.02 -13.06 2.20
N ASP A 278 22.80 -13.50 1.21
CA ASP A 278 23.34 -12.64 0.16
C ASP A 278 22.26 -12.31 -0.88
N ALA A 279 22.03 -11.02 -1.16
CA ALA A 279 20.96 -10.56 -2.04
C ALA A 279 21.20 -10.94 -3.51
N ASP A 280 22.44 -10.88 -3.98
CA ASP A 280 22.76 -11.21 -5.37
C ASP A 280 22.56 -12.70 -5.65
N THR A 281 22.95 -13.56 -4.71
CA THR A 281 22.70 -15.01 -4.78
C THR A 281 21.19 -15.30 -4.70
N ARG A 282 20.45 -14.59 -3.84
CA ARG A 282 18.99 -14.75 -3.70
C ARG A 282 18.23 -14.38 -4.98
N ARG A 283 18.75 -13.43 -5.76
CA ARG A 283 18.08 -12.89 -6.97
C ARG A 283 17.71 -13.98 -7.97
N GLU A 284 18.52 -15.04 -8.10
CA GLU A 284 18.22 -16.15 -9.01
C GLU A 284 16.94 -16.90 -8.60
N THR A 285 16.76 -17.13 -7.29
CA THR A 285 15.54 -17.76 -6.76
C THR A 285 14.37 -16.80 -6.81
N MET A 286 14.60 -15.51 -6.56
CA MET A 286 13.57 -14.46 -6.66
C MET A 286 13.03 -14.32 -8.08
N ALA A 287 13.87 -14.45 -9.12
CA ALA A 287 13.42 -14.45 -10.52
C ALA A 287 12.36 -15.54 -10.80
N LYS A 288 12.57 -16.75 -10.25
CA LYS A 288 11.61 -17.85 -10.39
C LYS A 288 10.31 -17.56 -9.63
N LEU A 289 10.40 -17.02 -8.42
CA LEU A 289 9.23 -16.63 -7.63
C LEU A 289 8.40 -15.53 -8.34
N GLN A 290 9.06 -14.50 -8.86
CA GLN A 290 8.43 -13.43 -9.64
C GLN A 290 7.73 -13.99 -10.90
N GLN A 291 8.37 -14.95 -11.59
CA GLN A 291 7.79 -15.60 -12.77
C GLN A 291 6.53 -16.40 -12.40
N ILE A 292 6.57 -17.19 -11.33
CA ILE A 292 5.39 -17.96 -10.86
C ILE A 292 4.24 -17.00 -10.53
N MET A 293 4.51 -15.88 -9.84
CA MET A 293 3.48 -14.88 -9.53
C MET A 293 2.76 -14.38 -10.79
N ARG A 294 3.49 -14.12 -11.86
CA ARG A 294 2.94 -13.66 -13.13
C ARG A 294 2.22 -14.77 -13.89
N ASP A 295 2.83 -15.96 -13.96
CA ASP A 295 2.27 -17.11 -14.68
C ASP A 295 0.97 -17.60 -14.08
N GLU A 296 0.84 -17.49 -12.78
CA GLU A 296 -0.37 -17.85 -12.02
C GLU A 296 -1.40 -16.70 -11.93
N GLY A 297 -1.08 -15.49 -12.42
CA GLY A 297 -1.96 -14.33 -12.32
C GLY A 297 -2.37 -14.02 -10.88
N VAL A 298 -1.42 -14.12 -9.94
CA VAL A 298 -1.71 -14.05 -8.50
C VAL A 298 -2.18 -12.66 -8.08
N VAL A 299 -1.61 -11.62 -8.71
CA VAL A 299 -1.87 -10.23 -8.35
C VAL A 299 -1.78 -9.33 -9.58
N ILE A 300 -2.66 -8.35 -9.66
CA ILE A 300 -2.50 -7.17 -10.51
C ILE A 300 -1.94 -6.09 -9.59
N GLN A 301 -0.70 -5.72 -9.81
CA GLN A 301 0.02 -4.77 -8.97
C GLN A 301 0.61 -3.71 -9.88
N PRO A 302 -0.16 -2.60 -10.11
CA PRO A 302 0.09 -1.75 -11.25
C PRO A 302 1.27 -0.79 -11.05
N TYR A 303 1.53 -0.36 -9.81
CA TYR A 303 2.56 0.65 -9.60
C TYR A 303 3.13 0.62 -8.17
N TRP A 304 4.32 1.20 -8.02
CA TRP A 304 4.96 1.55 -6.77
C TRP A 304 4.73 3.02 -6.48
N ARG A 305 4.31 3.35 -5.26
CA ARG A 305 3.99 4.72 -4.86
C ARG A 305 5.25 5.48 -4.43
N SER A 306 5.44 6.69 -4.95
CA SER A 306 6.14 7.72 -4.20
C SER A 306 5.20 8.29 -3.14
N ILE A 307 5.72 8.57 -1.95
CA ILE A 307 4.96 9.17 -0.86
C ILE A 307 5.51 10.54 -0.52
N TYR A 308 4.62 11.45 -0.16
CA TYR A 308 4.95 12.87 -0.01
C TYR A 308 4.51 13.39 1.34
N ARG A 309 5.33 14.28 1.90
CA ARG A 309 5.00 15.05 3.09
C ARG A 309 5.27 16.51 2.83
N HIS A 310 4.32 17.35 3.21
CA HIS A 310 4.53 18.80 3.22
C HIS A 310 4.62 19.31 4.66
N TYR A 311 5.45 20.31 4.85
CA TYR A 311 5.68 20.95 6.13
C TYR A 311 6.05 22.42 5.95
N ARG A 312 5.71 23.24 6.93
CA ARG A 312 5.95 24.68 6.91
C ARG A 312 7.44 24.96 6.88
N GLU A 313 7.84 26.02 6.21
CA GLU A 313 9.22 26.53 6.23
C GLU A 313 9.69 26.72 7.69
N GLY A 314 10.90 26.30 7.97
CA GLY A 314 11.48 26.34 9.32
C GLY A 314 11.20 25.11 10.18
N VAL A 315 10.36 24.17 9.77
CA VAL A 315 10.24 22.87 10.42
C VAL A 315 11.42 21.98 10.02
N LEU A 316 12.14 21.45 10.99
CA LEU A 316 13.33 20.60 10.82
C LEU A 316 13.00 19.14 11.15
N GLY A 317 13.65 18.20 10.45
CA GLY A 317 13.50 16.76 10.70
C GLY A 317 12.15 16.18 10.30
N ALA A 318 11.42 16.87 9.40
CA ALA A 318 10.08 16.49 8.93
C ALA A 318 10.08 15.69 7.63
N GLU A 319 11.25 15.30 7.11
CA GLU A 319 11.38 14.59 5.86
C GLU A 319 10.53 13.29 5.85
N MET A 320 9.99 12.96 4.68
CA MET A 320 9.19 11.75 4.51
C MET A 320 10.05 10.49 4.66
N HIS A 321 9.60 9.57 5.50
CA HIS A 321 10.24 8.28 5.68
C HIS A 321 9.53 7.20 4.87
N PRO A 322 10.24 6.26 4.18
CA PRO A 322 9.60 5.25 3.34
C PRO A 322 8.57 4.35 4.03
N THR A 323 8.65 4.21 5.34
CA THR A 323 7.69 3.48 6.18
C THR A 323 6.80 4.39 7.03
N PHE A 324 6.63 5.65 6.62
CA PHE A 324 5.82 6.67 7.31
C PHE A 324 6.26 7.05 8.72
N GLU A 325 7.45 6.66 9.14
CA GLU A 325 7.95 7.02 10.47
C GLU A 325 8.12 8.54 10.62
N ILE A 326 7.79 9.03 11.81
CA ILE A 326 8.11 10.39 12.24
C ILE A 326 9.13 10.28 13.37
N HIS A 327 10.35 10.66 13.08
CA HIS A 327 11.43 10.65 14.07
C HIS A 327 11.28 11.87 15.00
N VAL A 328 10.36 11.78 15.95
CA VAL A 328 9.97 12.89 16.85
C VAL A 328 11.15 13.55 17.56
N SER A 329 12.23 12.82 17.82
CA SER A 329 13.45 13.35 18.42
C SER A 329 14.24 14.29 17.50
N LYS A 330 13.99 14.21 16.18
CA LYS A 330 14.64 15.07 15.17
C LYS A 330 13.83 16.28 14.79
N LEU A 331 12.54 16.31 15.18
CA LEU A 331 11.68 17.44 14.90
C LEU A 331 12.16 18.67 15.67
N GLY A 332 12.16 19.81 14.99
CA GLY A 332 12.54 21.10 15.54
C GLY A 332 11.95 22.26 14.75
N LEU A 333 12.10 23.45 15.28
CA LEU A 333 11.80 24.70 14.58
C LEU A 333 13.09 25.49 14.44
N ALA A 334 13.33 26.02 13.25
CA ALA A 334 14.43 26.95 13.03
C ALA A 334 14.22 28.22 13.85
N ALA A 335 15.32 28.78 14.37
CA ALA A 335 15.30 29.98 15.21
C ALA A 335 15.02 31.25 14.39
#